data_4cd69dc89b559b64d97dd5fb36332b7e
#
_entry.id   4cd69dc89b559b64d97dd5fb36332b7e
#
_cell.length_a   1.000
_cell.length_b   1.000
_cell.length_c   1.000
_cell.angle_alpha   90.00
_cell.angle_beta   90.00
_cell.angle_gamma   90.00
#
_symmetry.space_group_name_H-M   'P 1'
#
loop_
_entity.id
_entity.type
_entity.pdbx_description
1 polymer ?
#
loop_
_entity_poly.entity_id
_entity_poly.type
_entity_poly.pdbx_seq_one_letter_code
_entity_poly.pdbx_strand_id
1 'polypeptide(L)'
;MRFMKDKSSGLSLDNLQTFLDSTRGQITLGEIPPIRRAALAAQGKKVRVALVCGEGESIAQLLQRLDAGLAQVMADGSVIDEVLPEIKRRQSP
;
A
#
# COMPACT_ATOMS: atom_id res chain seq x y z
N MET A 1 7.36 12.02 -23.14
CA MET A 1 7.49 11.42 -22.89
C MET A 1 7.24 10.56 -22.75
N ARG A 2 7.34 10.17 -22.83
CA ARG A 2 7.10 9.32 -22.84
C ARG A 2 7.27 8.65 -22.08
N PHE A 3 7.25 8.62 -21.32
CA PHE A 3 7.43 7.95 -20.53
C PHE A 3 7.03 6.76 -20.62
N MET A 4 6.52 6.25 -21.16
CA MET A 4 6.06 5.18 -21.37
C MET A 4 6.94 4.26 -21.39
N LYS A 5 7.91 4.46 -21.39
CA LYS A 5 8.86 3.69 -21.26
C LYS A 5 8.82 3.14 -20.04
N ASP A 6 8.04 3.55 -19.21
CA ASP A 6 7.89 2.96 -17.99
C ASP A 6 7.53 1.56 -18.04
N LYS A 7 7.08 1.07 -19.13
CA LYS A 7 6.88 -0.26 -19.22
C LYS A 7 8.08 -1.00 -19.10
N SER A 8 9.18 -0.49 -19.43
CA SER A 8 10.40 -1.26 -19.35
C SER A 8 10.79 -1.51 -17.92
N SER A 9 10.28 -0.76 -16.96
CA SER A 9 10.61 -1.02 -15.59
C SER A 9 9.74 -2.13 -15.01
N GLY A 10 8.66 -2.49 -15.67
CA GLY A 10 7.76 -3.49 -15.16
C GLY A 10 6.87 -3.04 -14.03
N LEU A 11 6.95 -1.77 -13.63
CA LEU A 11 6.13 -1.27 -12.53
C LEU A 11 4.83 -0.75 -13.08
N SER A 12 3.71 -1.26 -12.57
CA SER A 12 2.40 -0.79 -12.95
C SER A 12 1.61 -0.54 -11.69
N LEU A 13 1.10 0.67 -11.55
CA LEU A 13 0.36 1.08 -10.37
C LEU A 13 -1.03 1.60 -10.76
N ASP A 14 -1.67 0.92 -11.71
CA ASP A 14 -2.95 1.36 -12.26
C ASP A 14 -4.05 1.34 -11.20
N ASN A 15 -4.04 0.36 -10.32
CA ASN A 15 -5.08 0.29 -9.29
C ASN A 15 -4.89 1.36 -8.24
N LEU A 16 -3.63 1.70 -7.95
CA LEU A 16 -3.33 2.76 -7.01
C LEU A 16 -3.80 4.08 -7.60
N GLN A 17 -3.55 4.30 -8.89
CA GLN A 17 -4.00 5.52 -9.53
C GLN A 17 -5.52 5.60 -9.55
N THR A 18 -6.20 4.50 -9.88
CA THR A 18 -7.66 4.47 -9.89
C THR A 18 -8.21 4.78 -8.49
N PHE A 19 -7.58 4.23 -7.45
CA PHE A 19 -8.00 4.50 -6.09
C PHE A 19 -7.93 5.99 -5.78
N LEU A 20 -6.82 6.63 -6.12
CA LEU A 20 -6.66 8.05 -5.85
C LEU A 20 -7.65 8.89 -6.65
N ASP A 21 -7.87 8.52 -7.91
CA ASP A 21 -8.75 9.29 -8.78
C ASP A 21 -10.23 9.16 -8.41
N SER A 22 -10.64 7.95 -8.02
CA SER A 22 -12.07 7.70 -7.84
C SER A 22 -12.55 7.88 -6.41
N THR A 23 -11.67 7.80 -5.41
CA THR A 23 -12.10 7.88 -4.01
C THR A 23 -11.58 9.11 -3.29
N ARG A 24 -10.70 9.88 -3.94
CA ARG A 24 -10.04 11.01 -3.31
C ARG A 24 -9.24 10.51 -2.10
N GLY A 25 -8.72 9.31 -2.21
CA GLY A 25 -7.98 8.71 -1.12
C GLY A 25 -6.59 9.28 -0.95
N GLN A 26 -5.88 8.75 0.01
CA GLN A 26 -4.52 9.16 0.30
C GLN A 26 -3.64 7.94 0.40
N ILE A 27 -2.41 8.09 -0.07
CA ILE A 27 -1.40 7.05 0.04
C ILE A 27 -0.31 7.60 0.96
N THR A 28 0.05 6.83 1.98
CA THR A 28 1.12 7.19 2.89
C THR A 28 2.21 6.13 2.79
N LEU A 29 3.43 6.57 2.62
CA LEU A 29 4.56 5.66 2.51
C LEU A 29 5.65 6.18 3.45
N GLY A 30 6.13 5.37 4.33
CA GLY A 30 7.21 5.76 5.23
C GLY A 30 7.06 5.17 6.61
N GLU A 31 7.59 5.87 7.59
CA GLU A 31 7.59 5.37 8.95
C GLU A 31 6.26 5.66 9.64
N ILE A 32 5.70 4.63 10.24
CA ILE A 32 4.50 4.73 11.06
C ILE A 32 4.89 4.03 12.35
N PRO A 33 5.36 4.77 13.36
CA PRO A 33 5.93 4.14 14.53
C PRO A 33 4.99 3.13 15.18
N PRO A 34 5.49 2.00 15.62
CA PRO A 34 6.90 1.59 15.64
C PRO A 34 7.37 0.92 14.34
N ILE A 35 6.59 0.97 13.29
CA ILE A 35 6.91 0.35 12.00
C ILE A 35 7.81 1.31 11.23
N ARG A 36 9.00 0.86 10.86
CA ARG A 36 9.95 1.72 10.18
C ARG A 36 9.53 2.08 8.76
N ARG A 37 8.86 1.18 8.07
CA ARG A 37 8.44 1.43 6.71
C ARG A 37 7.14 0.69 6.43
N ALA A 38 6.13 1.44 6.07
CA ALA A 38 4.82 0.90 5.78
C ALA A 38 4.20 1.65 4.63
N ALA A 39 3.19 1.07 4.01
CA ALA A 39 2.44 1.73 2.96
C ALA A 39 0.96 1.60 3.28
N LEU A 40 0.26 2.73 3.30
CA LEU A 40 -1.15 2.75 3.60
C LEU A 40 -1.94 3.38 2.49
N ALA A 41 -3.14 2.87 2.26
CA ALA A 41 -4.10 3.49 1.37
C ALA A 41 -5.35 3.75 2.19
N ALA A 42 -5.74 5.01 2.32
CA ALA A 42 -6.88 5.40 3.16
C ALA A 42 -7.88 6.22 2.37
N GLN A 43 -9.15 6.05 2.70
CA GLN A 43 -10.22 6.81 2.10
C GLN A 43 -10.88 7.55 3.26
N GLY A 44 -10.60 8.83 3.37
CA GLY A 44 -11.01 9.60 4.54
C GLY A 44 -10.35 9.03 5.79
N LYS A 45 -11.12 8.65 6.77
CA LYS A 45 -10.57 8.10 8.00
C LYS A 45 -10.47 6.57 7.94
N LYS A 46 -10.88 5.98 6.83
CA LYS A 46 -10.91 4.53 6.73
C LYS A 46 -9.69 4.01 6.00
N VAL A 47 -8.87 3.23 6.67
CA VAL A 47 -7.71 2.59 6.05
C VAL A 47 -8.21 1.36 5.31
N ARG A 48 -7.91 1.28 4.02
CA ARG A 48 -8.34 0.16 3.21
C ARG A 48 -7.23 -0.89 3.05
N VAL A 49 -6.00 -0.43 2.91
CA VAL A 49 -4.85 -1.35 2.81
C VAL A 49 -3.74 -0.79 3.66
N ALA A 50 -3.15 -1.60 4.52
CA ALA A 50 -2.01 -1.21 5.34
C ALA A 50 -1.00 -2.34 5.28
N LEU A 51 0.17 -2.08 4.72
CA LEU A 51 1.20 -3.08 4.50
C LEU A 51 2.48 -2.72 5.24
N VAL A 52 3.15 -3.75 5.77
CA VAL A 52 4.46 -3.57 6.39
C VAL A 52 5.51 -3.99 5.37
N CYS A 53 6.52 -3.15 5.17
CA CYS A 53 7.60 -3.47 4.25
C CYS A 53 8.37 -4.68 4.79
N GLY A 54 8.50 -5.69 3.97
CA GLY A 54 9.20 -6.91 4.37
C GLY A 54 10.69 -6.71 4.35
N GLU A 55 11.40 -7.61 5.02
CA GLU A 55 12.83 -7.57 5.05
C GLU A 55 13.34 -7.83 3.65
N GLY A 56 14.18 -6.95 3.13
CA GLY A 56 14.68 -7.09 1.77
C GLY A 56 13.73 -6.62 0.69
N GLU A 57 12.53 -6.17 1.07
CA GLU A 57 11.56 -5.71 0.08
C GLU A 57 11.91 -4.28 -0.33
N SER A 58 11.96 -4.04 -1.64
CA SER A 58 12.22 -2.70 -2.14
C SER A 58 10.94 -1.87 -2.09
N ILE A 59 11.09 -0.55 -2.24
CA ILE A 59 9.93 0.33 -2.29
C ILE A 59 9.08 -0.01 -3.50
N ALA A 60 9.67 -0.33 -4.63
CA ALA A 60 8.90 -0.71 -5.81
C ALA A 60 8.08 -1.96 -5.56
N GLN A 61 8.66 -2.95 -4.89
CA GLN A 61 7.93 -4.17 -4.56
C GLN A 61 6.79 -3.90 -3.60
N LEU A 62 7.03 -3.03 -2.61
CA LEU A 62 6.00 -2.68 -1.63
C LEU A 62 4.85 -1.96 -2.32
N LEU A 63 5.15 -1.03 -3.24
CA LEU A 63 4.11 -0.31 -3.97
C LEU A 63 3.32 -1.24 -4.89
N GLN A 64 3.98 -2.25 -5.47
CA GLN A 64 3.26 -3.22 -6.29
C GLN A 64 2.33 -4.07 -5.43
N ARG A 65 2.75 -4.42 -4.22
CA ARG A 65 1.87 -5.14 -3.31
C ARG A 65 0.68 -4.27 -2.89
N LEU A 66 0.93 -2.98 -2.69
CA LEU A 66 -0.14 -2.04 -2.35
C LEU A 66 -1.14 -1.96 -3.50
N ASP A 67 -0.63 -1.88 -4.73
CA ASP A 67 -1.48 -1.81 -5.91
C ASP A 67 -2.35 -3.07 -6.04
N ALA A 68 -1.76 -4.24 -5.84
CA ALA A 68 -2.51 -5.49 -5.90
C ALA A 68 -3.55 -5.57 -4.78
N GLY A 69 -3.17 -5.11 -3.58
CA GLY A 69 -4.11 -5.09 -2.46
C GLY A 69 -5.29 -4.16 -2.73
N LEU A 70 -5.03 -3.02 -3.38
CA LEU A 70 -6.12 -2.10 -3.72
C LEU A 70 -7.06 -2.73 -4.74
N ALA A 71 -6.53 -3.49 -5.71
CA ALA A 71 -7.39 -4.17 -6.66
C ALA A 71 -8.33 -5.12 -5.93
N GLN A 72 -7.81 -5.84 -4.94
CA GLN A 72 -8.61 -6.78 -4.19
C GLN A 72 -9.68 -6.09 -3.34
N VAL A 73 -9.30 -5.07 -2.56
CA VAL A 73 -10.25 -4.43 -1.65
C VAL A 73 -11.31 -3.65 -2.41
N MET A 74 -10.96 -3.10 -3.59
CA MET A 74 -11.95 -2.40 -4.39
C MET A 74 -12.91 -3.37 -5.06
N ALA A 75 -12.47 -4.60 -5.31
CA ALA A 75 -13.33 -5.59 -5.94
C ALA A 75 -14.30 -6.23 -4.96
N ASP A 76 -13.86 -6.51 -3.72
CA ASP A 76 -14.67 -7.27 -2.78
C ASP A 76 -15.01 -6.52 -1.49
N GLY A 77 -14.60 -5.28 -1.35
CA GLY A 77 -14.93 -4.50 -0.16
C GLY A 77 -14.16 -4.89 1.09
N SER A 78 -13.15 -5.74 0.95
CA SER A 78 -12.38 -6.18 2.11
C SER A 78 -11.39 -5.11 2.57
N VAL A 79 -10.68 -5.39 3.64
CA VAL A 79 -9.62 -4.54 4.16
C VAL A 79 -8.40 -5.44 4.38
N ILE A 80 -7.24 -4.94 4.01
CA ILE A 80 -5.99 -5.67 4.21
C ILE A 80 -5.17 -4.87 5.22
N ASP A 81 -4.80 -5.49 6.33
CA ASP A 81 -4.09 -4.79 7.39
C ASP A 81 -2.97 -5.69 7.94
N GLU A 82 -1.73 -5.32 7.64
CA GLU A 82 -0.56 -5.99 8.19
C GLU A 82 0.03 -5.19 9.34
N VAL A 83 -0.37 -3.92 9.47
CA VAL A 83 0.24 -3.00 10.44
C VAL A 83 -0.24 -3.28 11.86
N LEU A 84 -1.54 -3.38 12.05
CA LEU A 84 -2.06 -3.59 13.40
C LEU A 84 -1.59 -4.90 14.02
N PRO A 85 -1.64 -6.04 13.31
CA PRO A 85 -1.10 -7.27 13.87
C PRO A 85 0.39 -7.16 14.20
N GLU A 86 1.16 -6.43 13.36
CA GLU A 86 2.58 -6.28 13.60
C GLU A 86 2.83 -5.45 14.87
N ILE A 87 2.06 -4.38 15.06
CA ILE A 87 2.18 -3.56 16.26
C ILE A 87 1.86 -4.39 17.50
N LYS A 88 0.79 -5.17 17.44
CA LYS A 88 0.41 -6.00 18.57
C LYS A 88 1.47 -7.04 18.88
N ARG A 89 2.07 -7.62 17.85
CA ARG A 89 3.14 -8.60 18.05
C ARG A 89 4.32 -7.98 18.76
N ARG A 90 4.65 -6.73 18.44
CA ARG A 90 5.79 -6.06 19.05
C ARG A 90 5.52 -5.63 20.49
N GLN A 91 4.26 -5.49 20.85
CA GLN A 91 3.89 -5.12 22.21
C GLN A 91 3.80 -6.32 23.12
N SER A 92 3.79 -7.52 22.58
CA SER A 92 3.69 -8.69 23.40
C SER A 92 4.99 -8.97 24.12
N PRO A 93 4.97 -9.40 25.36
CA PRO A 93 6.16 -9.70 26.12
C PRO A 93 6.88 -10.93 25.56
#